data_f1843ee783f7acf6f0906e8d2d306eb3
#
_entry.id   f1843ee783f7acf6f0906e8d2d306eb3
#
_cell.length_a   1.000
_cell.length_b   1.000
_cell.length_c   1.000
_cell.angle_alpha   90.00
_cell.angle_beta   90.00
_cell.angle_gamma   90.00
#
_symmetry.space_group_name_H-M   'P 1'
#
loop_
_entity.id
_entity.type
_entity.pdbx_description
1 polymer ?
#
loop_
_entity_poly.entity_id
_entity_poly.type
_entity_poly.pdbx_seq_one_letter_code
_entity_poly.pdbx_strand_id
1 'polypeptide(L)'
;RACTPRMALGKGQYIMAYDKIIAVHSRLDNRINYALNGEKTSDGEHILQTALNCGITSAYRDMQATKTRWDKTGGILGYHLIHSYSPGEISPERAHELGIEFAQQLVGDRFEAVIGTHTDHEHIHCHIIFNSVSFVDGGKFRSDYAAYYGGIRGLSNEISRKNGLSVIEPQGKGKHYAEWSAEKSGRPTIRGIIRQDIDEAINRSFTVQSFYSLLEKQGYTVKRGADIKHTAVRPPGGSRFIRLGSLGAGYTDEDIRLRLEAVRSGICESKQRVFEYKRTYRVRRNGKPKSRKLHGFEAMYIRYMYILGLRKAPRRRKPLPFNIRKETARLDRYR
;
A
#
# COMPACT_ATOMS: atom_id res chain seq x y z
N ARG A 1 -23.29 36.70 -20.36
CA ARG A 1 -22.89 36.03 -19.10
C ARG A 1 -21.67 35.22 -19.41
N ALA A 2 -20.52 35.66 -18.86
CA ALA A 2 -19.19 35.17 -19.17
C ALA A 2 -19.00 33.74 -18.71
N CYS A 3 -18.57 32.89 -19.63
CA CYS A 3 -18.10 31.52 -19.39
C CYS A 3 -16.65 31.62 -18.92
N THR A 4 -16.38 31.35 -17.65
CA THR A 4 -15.03 31.26 -17.14
C THR A 4 -14.38 29.99 -17.70
N PRO A 5 -13.15 30.05 -18.25
CA PRO A 5 -12.47 28.88 -18.76
C PRO A 5 -12.05 27.99 -17.57
N ARG A 6 -12.52 26.75 -17.57
CA ARG A 6 -12.03 25.69 -16.71
C ARG A 6 -10.57 25.44 -17.09
N MET A 7 -9.63 25.91 -16.26
CA MET A 7 -8.22 25.52 -16.38
C MET A 7 -8.12 24.00 -16.36
N ALA A 8 -7.59 23.45 -17.44
CA ALA A 8 -7.16 22.07 -17.51
C ALA A 8 -5.97 21.90 -16.55
N LEU A 9 -6.25 21.37 -15.37
CA LEU A 9 -5.21 20.95 -14.41
C LEU A 9 -4.41 19.82 -15.06
N GLY A 10 -3.15 20.10 -15.33
CA GLY A 10 -2.19 19.16 -15.83
C GLY A 10 -2.12 17.92 -14.95
N LYS A 11 -1.68 16.79 -15.50
CA LYS A 11 -1.41 15.51 -14.81
C LYS A 11 -0.25 15.66 -13.82
N GLY A 12 -0.41 16.50 -12.80
CA GLY A 12 0.47 16.62 -11.64
C GLY A 12 0.02 15.58 -10.62
N GLN A 13 0.92 14.73 -10.25
CA GLN A 13 0.75 13.71 -9.23
C GLN A 13 0.73 14.42 -7.88
N TYR A 14 -0.46 14.78 -7.38
CA TYR A 14 -0.63 15.35 -6.05
C TYR A 14 -0.31 14.26 -5.02
N ILE A 15 0.92 14.25 -4.50
CA ILE A 15 1.26 13.57 -3.27
C ILE A 15 0.78 14.51 -2.16
N MET A 16 -0.39 14.24 -1.60
CA MET A 16 -0.94 14.95 -0.44
C MET A 16 -0.31 14.39 0.84
N ALA A 17 -0.38 15.11 1.94
CA ALA A 17 0.10 14.66 3.24
C ALA A 17 -0.38 13.23 3.55
N TYR A 18 0.56 12.32 3.84
CA TYR A 18 0.26 10.89 3.99
C TYR A 18 0.87 10.35 5.26
N ASP A 19 0.05 9.67 6.05
CA ASP A 19 0.48 9.01 7.26
C ASP A 19 0.54 7.50 7.07
N LYS A 20 1.59 6.87 7.59
CA LYS A 20 1.75 5.43 7.61
C LYS A 20 2.38 4.99 8.92
N ILE A 21 1.68 4.14 9.68
CA ILE A 21 2.24 3.50 10.86
C ILE A 21 2.62 2.05 10.58
N ILE A 22 3.78 1.65 11.07
CA ILE A 22 4.34 0.31 10.89
C ILE A 22 4.73 -0.22 12.28
N ALA A 23 4.16 -1.35 12.68
CA ALA A 23 4.61 -2.05 13.88
C ALA A 23 5.98 -2.69 13.65
N VAL A 24 6.92 -2.44 14.57
CA VAL A 24 8.29 -2.94 14.52
C VAL A 24 8.40 -4.15 15.45
N HIS A 25 8.66 -5.33 14.87
CA HIS A 25 8.79 -6.59 15.61
C HIS A 25 10.23 -7.03 15.82
N SER A 26 11.18 -6.42 15.11
CA SER A 26 12.61 -6.73 15.22
C SER A 26 13.45 -5.54 14.76
N ARG A 27 14.70 -5.48 15.21
CA ARG A 27 15.67 -4.47 14.77
C ARG A 27 15.16 -3.03 14.93
N LEU A 28 14.66 -2.70 16.14
CA LEU A 28 14.26 -1.34 16.49
C LEU A 28 15.42 -0.36 16.39
N ASP A 29 16.64 -0.81 16.74
CA ASP A 29 17.91 -0.12 16.55
C ASP A 29 18.09 0.41 15.12
N ASN A 30 17.88 -0.47 14.13
CA ASN A 30 17.99 -0.08 12.71
C ASN A 30 16.96 0.95 12.29
N ARG A 31 15.76 0.91 12.87
CA ARG A 31 14.72 1.90 12.57
C ARG A 31 15.06 3.27 13.13
N ILE A 32 15.59 3.31 14.35
CA ILE A 32 16.07 4.54 14.99
C ILE A 32 17.24 5.12 14.18
N ASN A 33 18.24 4.31 13.86
CA ASN A 33 19.40 4.74 13.08
C ASN A 33 18.99 5.23 11.67
N TYR A 34 17.99 4.61 11.05
CA TYR A 34 17.46 5.06 9.76
C TYR A 34 16.77 6.42 9.87
N ALA A 35 15.93 6.61 10.89
CA ALA A 35 15.23 7.89 11.11
C ALA A 35 16.19 9.02 11.45
N LEU A 36 17.27 8.73 12.17
CA LEU A 36 18.31 9.67 12.59
C LEU A 36 19.55 9.66 11.68
N ASN A 37 19.43 9.23 10.42
CA ASN A 37 20.56 9.27 9.50
C ASN A 37 20.92 10.72 9.16
N GLY A 38 22.11 11.17 9.58
CA GLY A 38 22.57 12.55 9.41
C GLY A 38 22.63 13.03 7.95
N GLU A 39 22.95 12.12 6.99
CA GLU A 39 22.97 12.46 5.56
C GLU A 39 21.58 12.80 5.01
N LYS A 40 20.52 12.27 5.63
CA LYS A 40 19.14 12.44 5.19
C LYS A 40 18.37 13.49 5.96
N THR A 41 18.82 13.79 7.17
CA THR A 41 18.18 14.73 8.09
C THR A 41 18.88 16.10 8.13
N SER A 42 19.79 16.36 7.21
CA SER A 42 20.43 17.67 7.05
C SER A 42 19.82 18.40 5.86
N ASP A 43 19.54 19.67 6.04
CA ASP A 43 19.21 20.62 4.95
C ASP A 43 20.44 21.40 4.45
N GLY A 44 21.63 21.07 4.97
CA GLY A 44 22.89 21.74 4.69
C GLY A 44 23.31 22.75 5.78
N GLU A 45 22.38 23.29 6.54
CA GLU A 45 22.65 24.24 7.64
C GLU A 45 22.29 23.65 9.01
N HIS A 46 21.23 22.85 9.08
CA HIS A 46 20.69 22.29 10.33
C HIS A 46 20.58 20.78 10.28
N ILE A 47 20.61 20.16 11.45
CA ILE A 47 20.30 18.74 11.65
C ILE A 47 18.89 18.63 12.22
N LEU A 48 17.97 18.09 11.42
CA LEU A 48 16.54 17.98 11.74
C LEU A 48 16.25 16.67 12.49
N GLN A 49 16.77 16.60 13.72
CA GLN A 49 16.63 15.43 14.62
C GLN A 49 16.23 15.88 16.01
N THR A 50 15.22 15.24 16.58
CA THR A 50 14.74 15.53 17.95
C THR A 50 14.41 14.23 18.67
N ALA A 51 14.59 14.20 19.98
CA ALA A 51 14.15 13.12 20.84
C ALA A 51 13.14 13.65 21.88
N LEU A 52 12.15 12.85 22.20
CA LEU A 52 11.15 13.10 23.23
C LEU A 52 11.27 12.02 24.30
N ASN A 53 11.36 12.40 25.55
CA ASN A 53 11.43 11.51 26.72
C ASN A 53 12.63 10.54 26.71
N CYS A 54 13.65 10.78 25.88
CA CYS A 54 14.87 9.99 25.79
C CYS A 54 16.02 10.84 25.20
N GLY A 55 17.24 10.33 25.26
CA GLY A 55 18.38 10.96 24.57
C GLY A 55 18.46 10.54 23.10
N ILE A 56 18.86 11.42 22.19
CA ILE A 56 19.04 11.06 20.77
C ILE A 56 19.99 9.87 20.61
N THR A 57 21.14 9.89 21.26
CA THR A 57 22.17 8.84 21.18
C THR A 57 21.86 7.62 22.02
N SER A 58 21.00 7.73 23.04
CA SER A 58 20.62 6.66 23.94
C SER A 58 19.22 6.08 23.67
N ALA A 59 18.47 6.60 22.72
CA ALA A 59 17.07 6.29 22.48
C ALA A 59 16.76 4.78 22.46
N TYR A 60 17.56 4.00 21.73
CA TYR A 60 17.36 2.55 21.71
C TYR A 60 17.52 1.92 23.11
N ARG A 61 18.54 2.33 23.84
CA ARG A 61 18.84 1.83 25.20
C ARG A 61 17.75 2.23 26.18
N ASP A 62 17.27 3.48 26.10
CA ASP A 62 16.20 4.01 26.94
C ASP A 62 14.88 3.26 26.70
N MET A 63 14.51 3.06 25.43
CA MET A 63 13.35 2.25 25.05
C MET A 63 13.46 0.79 25.50
N GLN A 64 14.65 0.21 25.49
CA GLN A 64 14.85 -1.15 25.99
C GLN A 64 14.79 -1.22 27.51
N ALA A 65 15.36 -0.24 28.21
CA ALA A 65 15.29 -0.15 29.67
C ALA A 65 13.83 -0.09 30.14
N THR A 66 12.99 0.71 29.50
CA THR A 66 11.56 0.76 29.76
C THR A 66 10.89 -0.60 29.59
N LYS A 67 11.14 -1.31 28.48
CA LYS A 67 10.59 -2.65 28.24
C LYS A 67 11.03 -3.66 29.30
N THR A 68 12.29 -3.61 29.67
CA THR A 68 12.86 -4.50 30.72
C THR A 68 12.23 -4.19 32.07
N ARG A 69 12.11 -2.91 32.44
CA ARG A 69 11.46 -2.48 33.69
C ARG A 69 10.04 -3.02 33.85
N TRP A 70 9.30 -3.11 32.76
CA TRP A 70 7.89 -3.54 32.76
C TRP A 70 7.71 -5.00 32.31
N ASP A 71 8.81 -5.77 32.16
CA ASP A 71 8.80 -7.16 31.66
C ASP A 71 8.01 -7.34 30.34
N LYS A 72 8.20 -6.39 29.39
CA LYS A 72 7.49 -6.37 28.11
C LYS A 72 8.43 -6.33 26.91
N THR A 73 9.47 -7.17 26.93
CA THR A 73 10.53 -7.21 25.92
C THR A 73 10.12 -7.86 24.60
N GLY A 74 8.99 -8.58 24.57
CA GLY A 74 8.51 -9.32 23.39
C GLY A 74 7.36 -8.65 22.62
N GLY A 75 7.08 -9.21 21.45
CA GLY A 75 6.00 -8.78 20.57
C GLY A 75 6.35 -7.55 19.74
N ILE A 76 5.51 -6.51 19.74
CA ILE A 76 5.80 -5.23 19.08
C ILE A 76 6.79 -4.46 19.95
N LEU A 77 7.96 -4.14 19.37
CA LEU A 77 9.05 -3.45 20.05
C LEU A 77 8.92 -1.93 20.00
N GLY A 78 8.28 -1.41 18.97
CA GLY A 78 8.04 0.01 18.76
C GLY A 78 7.20 0.23 17.52
N TYR A 79 6.95 1.47 17.20
CA TYR A 79 6.22 1.88 16.01
C TYR A 79 7.05 2.85 15.20
N HIS A 80 6.93 2.73 13.90
CA HIS A 80 7.50 3.65 12.93
C HIS A 80 6.36 4.36 12.21
N LEU A 81 6.13 5.60 12.54
CA LEU A 81 5.19 6.48 11.89
C LEU A 81 5.94 7.34 10.87
N ILE A 82 5.42 7.41 9.66
CA ILE A 82 5.92 8.25 8.58
C ILE A 82 4.83 9.27 8.28
N HIS A 83 5.16 10.55 8.37
CA HIS A 83 4.31 11.66 7.99
C HIS A 83 4.96 12.40 6.83
N SER A 84 4.31 12.47 5.69
CA SER A 84 4.86 13.04 4.45
C SER A 84 4.04 14.26 4.03
N TYR A 85 4.73 15.27 3.49
CA TYR A 85 4.12 16.50 2.96
C TYR A 85 4.15 16.50 1.43
N SER A 86 3.34 17.36 0.81
CA SER A 86 3.39 17.56 -0.63
C SER A 86 4.67 18.27 -1.05
N PRO A 87 5.24 17.97 -2.23
CA PRO A 87 6.42 18.66 -2.71
C PRO A 87 6.23 20.18 -2.77
N GLY A 88 7.15 20.94 -2.16
CA GLY A 88 7.12 22.40 -2.16
C GLY A 88 6.08 23.05 -1.26
N GLU A 89 5.35 22.28 -0.45
CA GLU A 89 4.29 22.79 0.43
C GLU A 89 4.83 23.37 1.73
N ILE A 90 5.99 22.90 2.20
CA ILE A 90 6.55 23.26 3.50
C ILE A 90 8.08 23.26 3.46
N SER A 91 8.73 24.10 4.28
CA SER A 91 10.18 24.04 4.46
C SER A 91 10.61 22.88 5.37
N PRO A 92 11.86 22.39 5.26
CA PRO A 92 12.38 21.30 6.10
C PRO A 92 12.25 21.57 7.60
N GLU A 93 12.59 22.80 8.04
CA GLU A 93 12.56 23.19 9.44
C GLU A 93 11.11 23.19 9.94
N ARG A 94 10.19 23.79 9.16
CA ARG A 94 8.79 23.84 9.54
C ARG A 94 8.16 22.45 9.57
N ALA A 95 8.53 21.56 8.63
CA ALA A 95 8.11 20.17 8.63
C ALA A 95 8.60 19.45 9.89
N HIS A 96 9.83 19.73 10.33
CA HIS A 96 10.39 19.16 11.56
C HIS A 96 9.63 19.65 12.80
N GLU A 97 9.35 20.94 12.92
CA GLU A 97 8.55 21.50 14.00
C GLU A 97 7.17 20.86 14.10
N LEU A 98 6.46 20.73 12.97
CA LEU A 98 5.16 20.06 12.93
C LEU A 98 5.26 18.55 13.22
N GLY A 99 6.35 17.91 12.82
CA GLY A 99 6.65 16.52 13.18
C GLY A 99 6.83 16.33 14.68
N ILE A 100 7.48 17.30 15.36
CA ILE A 100 7.62 17.34 16.82
C ILE A 100 6.27 17.56 17.47
N GLU A 101 5.50 18.57 17.02
CA GLU A 101 4.14 18.83 17.53
C GLU A 101 3.26 17.59 17.41
N PHE A 102 3.30 16.91 16.26
CA PHE A 102 2.56 15.69 16.03
C PHE A 102 2.99 14.56 16.99
N ALA A 103 4.29 14.35 17.14
CA ALA A 103 4.81 13.35 18.07
C ALA A 103 4.41 13.64 19.52
N GLN A 104 4.52 14.90 19.97
CA GLN A 104 4.14 15.30 21.31
C GLN A 104 2.65 15.06 21.60
N GLN A 105 1.77 15.41 20.67
CA GLN A 105 0.34 15.18 20.83
C GLN A 105 -0.04 13.69 20.74
N LEU A 106 0.71 12.88 19.98
CA LEU A 106 0.42 11.47 19.80
C LEU A 106 0.91 10.61 20.98
N VAL A 107 2.18 10.80 21.38
CA VAL A 107 2.83 9.96 22.39
C VAL A 107 2.90 10.64 23.76
N GLY A 108 2.82 11.96 23.78
CA GLY A 108 2.81 12.79 25.00
C GLY A 108 4.00 12.51 25.90
N ASP A 109 3.76 12.57 27.19
CA ASP A 109 4.75 12.31 28.23
C ASP A 109 4.75 10.83 28.67
N ARG A 110 4.37 9.91 27.76
CA ARG A 110 4.19 8.48 28.11
C ARG A 110 5.13 7.54 27.38
N PHE A 111 5.63 7.93 26.23
CA PHE A 111 6.50 7.08 25.41
C PHE A 111 7.74 7.82 24.98
N GLU A 112 8.86 7.12 24.94
CA GLU A 112 10.07 7.63 24.31
C GLU A 112 9.90 7.64 22.80
N ALA A 113 10.34 8.71 22.16
CA ALA A 113 10.29 8.85 20.71
C ALA A 113 11.52 9.56 20.15
N VAL A 114 11.84 9.28 18.90
CA VAL A 114 12.78 10.06 18.10
C VAL A 114 12.13 10.50 16.81
N ILE A 115 12.42 11.70 16.38
CA ILE A 115 11.91 12.34 15.18
C ILE A 115 13.11 12.72 14.30
N GLY A 116 13.09 12.26 13.03
CA GLY A 116 14.03 12.68 12.01
C GLY A 116 13.28 13.12 10.76
N THR A 117 13.56 14.32 10.28
CA THR A 117 12.94 14.83 9.05
C THR A 117 13.91 14.64 7.90
N HIS A 118 13.49 13.84 6.91
CA HIS A 118 14.29 13.51 5.74
C HIS A 118 14.01 14.50 4.60
N THR A 119 15.09 14.98 3.98
CA THR A 119 15.09 15.95 2.87
C THR A 119 15.65 15.35 1.57
N ASP A 120 16.02 14.05 1.58
CA ASP A 120 16.66 13.34 0.46
C ASP A 120 15.73 13.02 -0.72
N HIS A 121 14.45 13.41 -0.65
CA HIS A 121 13.45 13.23 -1.69
C HIS A 121 12.77 14.54 -2.07
N GLU A 122 12.06 14.57 -3.21
CA GLU A 122 11.27 15.73 -3.64
C GLU A 122 10.20 16.15 -2.62
N HIS A 123 9.73 15.20 -1.80
CA HIS A 123 8.76 15.42 -0.73
C HIS A 123 9.43 15.26 0.63
N ILE A 124 9.25 16.24 1.49
CA ILE A 124 9.74 16.18 2.85
C ILE A 124 8.88 15.21 3.66
N HIS A 125 9.54 14.40 4.49
CA HIS A 125 8.82 13.45 5.34
C HIS A 125 9.50 13.26 6.70
N CYS A 126 8.69 13.21 7.75
CA CYS A 126 9.13 12.98 9.11
C CYS A 126 9.01 11.50 9.46
N HIS A 127 10.08 10.92 9.98
CA HIS A 127 10.11 9.61 10.58
C HIS A 127 10.03 9.73 12.09
N ILE A 128 8.94 9.25 12.68
CA ILE A 128 8.72 9.25 14.12
C ILE A 128 8.80 7.80 14.58
N ILE A 129 9.84 7.46 15.35
CA ILE A 129 10.01 6.13 15.94
C ILE A 129 9.74 6.24 17.43
N PHE A 130 8.78 5.50 17.94
CA PHE A 130 8.44 5.55 19.35
C PHE A 130 8.29 4.16 19.97
N ASN A 131 8.46 4.10 21.28
CA ASN A 131 8.39 2.87 22.05
C ASN A 131 6.97 2.29 22.03
N SER A 132 6.86 0.97 22.10
CA SER A 132 5.55 0.29 22.22
C SER A 132 5.03 0.22 23.65
N VAL A 133 5.88 0.50 24.65
CA VAL A 133 5.58 0.41 26.07
C VAL A 133 5.77 1.78 26.71
N SER A 134 4.77 2.22 27.44
CA SER A 134 4.81 3.47 28.22
C SER A 134 5.76 3.33 29.40
N PHE A 135 6.64 4.32 29.58
CA PHE A 135 7.55 4.36 30.74
C PHE A 135 6.83 4.75 32.03
N VAL A 136 5.63 5.35 31.95
CA VAL A 136 4.85 5.80 33.09
C VAL A 136 4.11 4.63 33.78
N ASP A 137 3.38 3.83 33.00
CA ASP A 137 2.48 2.80 33.52
C ASP A 137 2.67 1.42 32.85
N GLY A 138 3.65 1.28 31.96
CA GLY A 138 3.89 0.06 31.24
C GLY A 138 2.81 -0.31 30.22
N GLY A 139 1.81 0.55 30.01
CA GLY A 139 0.73 0.33 29.03
C GLY A 139 1.31 0.20 27.61
N LYS A 140 0.77 -0.73 26.81
CA LYS A 140 1.16 -0.84 25.40
C LYS A 140 0.36 0.16 24.54
N PHE A 141 1.05 0.80 23.61
CA PHE A 141 0.40 1.64 22.60
C PHE A 141 -0.56 0.83 21.73
N ARG A 142 -1.76 1.36 21.50
CA ARG A 142 -2.78 0.75 20.65
C ARG A 142 -2.74 1.35 19.25
N SER A 143 -2.60 0.51 18.26
CA SER A 143 -2.59 0.89 16.84
C SER A 143 -3.64 0.11 16.03
N ASP A 144 -4.81 -0.12 16.64
CA ASP A 144 -5.95 -0.71 15.92
C ASP A 144 -6.53 0.28 14.89
N TYR A 145 -7.53 -0.18 14.11
CA TYR A 145 -8.15 0.62 13.06
C TYR A 145 -8.76 1.92 13.58
N ALA A 146 -9.43 1.88 14.73
CA ALA A 146 -10.06 3.05 15.33
C ALA A 146 -9.01 4.06 15.82
N ALA A 147 -7.94 3.59 16.47
CA ALA A 147 -6.83 4.42 16.91
C ALA A 147 -6.08 5.06 15.72
N TYR A 148 -5.93 4.34 14.61
CA TYR A 148 -5.29 4.88 13.41
C TYR A 148 -6.13 5.97 12.76
N TYR A 149 -7.39 5.71 12.44
CA TYR A 149 -8.23 6.68 11.71
C TYR A 149 -8.76 7.81 12.59
N GLY A 150 -9.18 7.52 13.82
CA GLY A 150 -9.68 8.52 14.77
C GLY A 150 -8.57 9.29 15.50
N GLY A 151 -7.48 8.60 15.84
CA GLY A 151 -6.35 9.16 16.56
C GLY A 151 -5.28 9.73 15.63
N ILE A 152 -4.46 8.86 15.06
CA ILE A 152 -3.25 9.28 14.31
C ILE A 152 -3.60 10.17 13.12
N ARG A 153 -4.49 9.70 12.25
CA ARG A 153 -4.85 10.44 11.04
C ARG A 153 -5.72 11.66 11.35
N GLY A 154 -6.58 11.57 12.36
CA GLY A 154 -7.37 12.72 12.82
C GLY A 154 -6.48 13.85 13.28
N LEU A 155 -5.50 13.54 14.14
CA LEU A 155 -4.52 14.48 14.67
C LEU A 155 -3.65 15.09 13.56
N SER A 156 -3.13 14.25 12.64
CA SER A 156 -2.37 14.71 11.48
C SER A 156 -3.16 15.70 10.63
N ASN A 157 -4.41 15.38 10.32
CA ASN A 157 -5.30 16.25 9.56
C ASN A 157 -5.60 17.58 10.29
N GLU A 158 -5.73 17.56 11.61
CA GLU A 158 -5.95 18.75 12.44
C GLU A 158 -4.74 19.67 12.38
N ILE A 159 -3.54 19.15 12.63
CA ILE A 159 -2.29 19.90 12.55
C ILE A 159 -2.11 20.49 11.14
N SER A 160 -2.35 19.70 10.09
CA SER A 160 -2.24 20.17 8.71
C SER A 160 -3.21 21.31 8.41
N ARG A 161 -4.49 21.19 8.79
CA ARG A 161 -5.48 22.26 8.58
C ARG A 161 -5.14 23.55 9.34
N LYS A 162 -4.70 23.42 10.62
CA LYS A 162 -4.28 24.54 11.45
C LYS A 162 -3.12 25.33 10.83
N ASN A 163 -2.27 24.65 10.08
CA ASN A 163 -1.11 25.24 9.42
C ASN A 163 -1.30 25.52 7.93
N GLY A 164 -2.53 25.44 7.40
CA GLY A 164 -2.84 25.72 6.00
C GLY A 164 -2.29 24.71 5.01
N LEU A 165 -1.94 23.50 5.47
CA LEU A 165 -1.39 22.42 4.65
C LEU A 165 -2.50 21.55 4.05
N SER A 166 -2.18 20.86 2.97
CA SER A 166 -3.12 19.97 2.28
C SER A 166 -3.47 18.74 3.12
N VAL A 167 -4.74 18.34 3.04
CA VAL A 167 -5.27 17.17 3.75
C VAL A 167 -5.88 16.19 2.76
N ILE A 168 -5.57 14.90 2.92
CA ILE A 168 -6.22 13.85 2.12
C ILE A 168 -7.63 13.60 2.66
N GLU A 169 -8.62 14.03 1.92
CA GLU A 169 -9.98 13.60 2.16
C GLU A 169 -10.22 12.25 1.45
N PRO A 170 -10.56 11.18 2.20
CA PRO A 170 -10.75 9.87 1.61
C PRO A 170 -11.97 9.87 0.70
N GLN A 171 -11.75 9.83 -0.60
CA GLN A 171 -12.81 9.62 -1.60
C GLN A 171 -13.14 8.13 -1.74
N GLY A 172 -13.86 7.58 -0.75
CA GLY A 172 -14.30 6.19 -0.76
C GLY A 172 -13.22 5.17 -0.36
N LYS A 173 -13.44 3.90 -0.71
CA LYS A 173 -12.50 2.80 -0.39
C LYS A 173 -11.28 2.87 -1.31
N GLY A 174 -10.11 2.98 -0.71
CA GLY A 174 -8.84 2.97 -1.42
C GLY A 174 -8.61 1.68 -2.22
N LYS A 175 -7.87 1.77 -3.33
CA LYS A 175 -7.44 0.60 -4.11
C LYS A 175 -6.31 -0.15 -3.40
N HIS A 176 -6.28 -1.47 -3.58
CA HIS A 176 -5.14 -2.25 -3.11
C HIS A 176 -3.86 -1.79 -3.83
N TYR A 177 -2.74 -1.69 -3.09
CA TYR A 177 -1.47 -1.17 -3.62
C TYR A 177 -1.01 -1.86 -4.92
N ALA A 178 -1.17 -3.19 -5.02
CA ALA A 178 -0.79 -3.93 -6.23
C ALA A 178 -1.64 -3.54 -7.46
N GLU A 179 -2.93 -3.22 -7.26
CA GLU A 179 -3.83 -2.75 -8.31
C GLU A 179 -3.45 -1.33 -8.73
N TRP A 180 -3.26 -0.43 -7.76
CA TRP A 180 -2.82 0.94 -8.01
C TRP A 180 -1.46 0.99 -8.73
N SER A 181 -0.47 0.21 -8.29
CA SER A 181 0.85 0.13 -8.90
C SER A 181 0.81 -0.42 -10.33
N ALA A 182 -0.07 -1.39 -10.59
CA ALA A 182 -0.26 -1.92 -11.93
C ALA A 182 -0.90 -0.87 -12.86
N GLU A 183 -1.94 -0.18 -12.39
CA GLU A 183 -2.58 0.91 -13.14
C GLU A 183 -1.59 2.06 -13.43
N LYS A 184 -0.79 2.47 -12.44
CA LYS A 184 0.23 3.53 -12.59
C LYS A 184 1.29 3.16 -13.62
N SER A 185 1.69 1.88 -13.68
CA SER A 185 2.67 1.37 -14.65
C SER A 185 2.04 0.96 -16.00
N GLY A 186 0.76 1.29 -16.25
CA GLY A 186 0.05 0.92 -17.48
C GLY A 186 -0.18 -0.59 -17.66
N ARG A 187 0.01 -1.38 -16.59
CA ARG A 187 -0.24 -2.82 -16.66
C ARG A 187 -1.72 -3.12 -16.48
N PRO A 188 -2.29 -4.07 -17.26
CA PRO A 188 -3.70 -4.41 -17.15
C PRO A 188 -4.02 -5.00 -15.77
N THR A 189 -5.10 -4.53 -15.16
CA THR A 189 -5.66 -5.10 -13.93
C THR A 189 -6.94 -5.86 -14.25
N ILE A 190 -7.28 -6.86 -13.43
CA ILE A 190 -8.51 -7.64 -13.62
C ILE A 190 -9.73 -6.70 -13.63
N ARG A 191 -9.79 -5.72 -12.73
CA ARG A 191 -10.88 -4.74 -12.69
C ARG A 191 -10.89 -3.81 -13.91
N GLY A 192 -9.69 -3.44 -14.40
CA GLY A 192 -9.55 -2.64 -15.61
C GLY A 192 -10.08 -3.37 -16.86
N ILE A 193 -9.75 -4.64 -16.99
CA ILE A 193 -10.25 -5.50 -18.08
C ILE A 193 -11.77 -5.64 -17.99
N ILE A 194 -12.32 -5.93 -16.80
CA ILE A 194 -13.79 -6.05 -16.63
C ILE A 194 -14.50 -4.75 -16.98
N ARG A 195 -13.94 -3.60 -16.57
CA ARG A 195 -14.50 -2.28 -16.94
C ARG A 195 -14.55 -2.09 -18.47
N GLN A 196 -13.45 -2.41 -19.14
CA GLN A 196 -13.36 -2.30 -20.60
C GLN A 196 -14.36 -3.24 -21.29
N ASP A 197 -14.46 -4.49 -20.86
CA ASP A 197 -15.39 -5.48 -21.43
C ASP A 197 -16.86 -5.05 -21.19
N ILE A 198 -17.18 -4.47 -20.04
CA ILE A 198 -18.50 -3.88 -19.74
C ILE A 198 -18.77 -2.67 -20.65
N ASP A 199 -17.82 -1.76 -20.80
CA ASP A 199 -17.96 -0.57 -21.64
C ASP A 199 -18.18 -0.98 -23.11
N GLU A 200 -17.45 -1.98 -23.60
CA GLU A 200 -17.66 -2.55 -24.95
C GLU A 200 -19.04 -3.20 -25.07
N ALA A 201 -19.46 -3.97 -24.05
CA ALA A 201 -20.77 -4.62 -24.05
C ALA A 201 -21.92 -3.61 -24.03
N ILE A 202 -21.81 -2.49 -23.29
CA ILE A 202 -22.80 -1.41 -23.27
C ILE A 202 -22.93 -0.80 -24.66
N ASN A 203 -21.82 -0.46 -25.32
CA ASN A 203 -21.80 0.15 -26.65
C ASN A 203 -22.42 -0.76 -27.75
N ARG A 204 -22.44 -2.06 -27.52
CA ARG A 204 -22.98 -3.08 -28.46
C ARG A 204 -24.35 -3.61 -28.08
N SER A 205 -24.96 -3.07 -27.04
CA SER A 205 -26.24 -3.57 -26.50
C SER A 205 -27.29 -2.45 -26.45
N PHE A 206 -28.52 -2.78 -26.77
CA PHE A 206 -29.65 -1.86 -26.71
C PHE A 206 -30.55 -2.12 -25.48
N THR A 207 -30.42 -3.28 -24.86
CA THR A 207 -31.23 -3.66 -23.70
C THR A 207 -30.36 -4.27 -22.61
N VAL A 208 -30.82 -4.20 -21.37
CA VAL A 208 -30.15 -4.85 -20.22
C VAL A 208 -29.98 -6.36 -20.44
N GLN A 209 -30.98 -6.99 -21.07
CA GLN A 209 -30.93 -8.41 -21.38
C GLN A 209 -29.82 -8.73 -22.40
N SER A 210 -29.75 -7.96 -23.50
CA SER A 210 -28.71 -8.15 -24.52
C SER A 210 -27.31 -7.88 -23.97
N PHE A 211 -27.17 -6.90 -23.07
CA PHE A 211 -25.91 -6.61 -22.37
C PHE A 211 -25.40 -7.80 -21.58
N TYR A 212 -26.22 -8.39 -20.72
CA TYR A 212 -25.79 -9.55 -19.94
C TYR A 212 -25.54 -10.79 -20.81
N SER A 213 -26.38 -11.02 -21.82
CA SER A 213 -26.17 -12.11 -22.78
C SER A 213 -24.85 -11.95 -23.55
N LEU A 214 -24.43 -10.71 -23.85
CA LEU A 214 -23.15 -10.46 -24.51
C LEU A 214 -21.98 -10.76 -23.58
N LEU A 215 -22.05 -10.36 -22.30
CA LEU A 215 -21.03 -10.72 -21.31
C LEU A 215 -20.91 -12.23 -21.13
N GLU A 216 -22.03 -12.96 -21.08
CA GLU A 216 -22.03 -14.42 -20.99
C GLU A 216 -21.40 -15.07 -22.23
N LYS A 217 -21.69 -14.57 -23.43
CA LYS A 217 -21.02 -15.00 -24.67
C LYS A 217 -19.51 -14.72 -24.67
N GLN A 218 -19.06 -13.68 -23.96
CA GLN A 218 -17.64 -13.40 -23.74
C GLN A 218 -17.01 -14.32 -22.67
N GLY A 219 -17.78 -15.24 -22.09
CA GLY A 219 -17.31 -16.20 -21.08
C GLY A 219 -17.41 -15.71 -19.64
N TYR A 220 -18.11 -14.60 -19.39
CA TYR A 220 -18.39 -14.17 -18.03
C TYR A 220 -19.49 -15.03 -17.40
N THR A 221 -19.35 -15.30 -16.12
CA THR A 221 -20.44 -15.81 -15.29
C THR A 221 -21.10 -14.65 -14.57
N VAL A 222 -22.39 -14.43 -14.79
CA VAL A 222 -23.15 -13.35 -14.16
C VAL A 222 -23.99 -13.89 -13.01
N LYS A 223 -23.89 -13.25 -11.84
CA LYS A 223 -24.70 -13.54 -10.67
C LYS A 223 -25.64 -12.35 -10.43
N ARG A 224 -26.94 -12.52 -10.78
CA ARG A 224 -28.00 -11.51 -10.62
C ARG A 224 -29.34 -12.19 -10.34
N GLY A 225 -30.26 -11.51 -9.71
CA GLY A 225 -31.61 -12.02 -9.41
C GLY A 225 -32.29 -11.18 -8.34
N ALA A 226 -33.58 -11.42 -8.10
CA ALA A 226 -34.36 -10.71 -7.09
C ALA A 226 -33.79 -10.88 -5.67
N ASP A 227 -33.26 -12.06 -5.36
CA ASP A 227 -32.69 -12.37 -4.05
C ASP A 227 -31.22 -11.94 -3.90
N ILE A 228 -30.64 -11.33 -4.93
CA ILE A 228 -29.25 -10.96 -4.94
C ILE A 228 -29.11 -9.46 -4.73
N LYS A 229 -28.65 -9.05 -3.55
CA LYS A 229 -28.47 -7.65 -3.18
C LYS A 229 -27.52 -6.85 -4.12
N HIS A 230 -26.55 -7.52 -4.74
CA HIS A 230 -25.58 -6.87 -5.62
C HIS A 230 -25.22 -7.76 -6.79
N THR A 231 -25.43 -7.29 -7.99
CA THR A 231 -24.96 -7.97 -9.19
C THR A 231 -23.43 -8.10 -9.19
N ALA A 232 -22.97 -9.28 -9.53
CA ALA A 232 -21.55 -9.61 -9.57
C ALA A 232 -21.21 -10.40 -10.82
N VAL A 233 -20.01 -10.15 -11.36
CA VAL A 233 -19.49 -10.83 -12.55
C VAL A 233 -18.18 -11.55 -12.23
N ARG A 234 -17.98 -12.68 -12.85
CA ARG A 234 -16.73 -13.43 -12.78
C ARG A 234 -16.15 -13.53 -14.18
N PRO A 235 -14.95 -12.99 -14.43
CA PRO A 235 -14.34 -13.05 -15.76
C PRO A 235 -13.92 -14.49 -16.11
N PRO A 236 -13.76 -14.79 -17.41
CA PRO A 236 -13.26 -16.07 -17.87
C PRO A 236 -11.93 -16.42 -17.20
N GLY A 237 -11.79 -17.63 -16.64
CA GLY A 237 -10.61 -18.05 -15.89
C GLY A 237 -10.43 -17.41 -14.51
N GLY A 238 -11.34 -16.53 -14.08
CA GLY A 238 -11.35 -15.95 -12.75
C GLY A 238 -11.90 -16.91 -11.70
N SER A 239 -11.35 -16.82 -10.46
CA SER A 239 -11.81 -17.67 -9.33
C SER A 239 -12.87 -17.00 -8.46
N ARG A 240 -13.03 -15.67 -8.55
CA ARG A 240 -13.89 -14.88 -7.65
C ARG A 240 -14.87 -14.01 -8.41
N PHE A 241 -16.07 -13.86 -7.84
CA PHE A 241 -17.04 -12.87 -8.29
C PHE A 241 -16.62 -11.46 -7.84
N ILE A 242 -16.76 -10.50 -8.72
CA ILE A 242 -16.50 -9.07 -8.49
C ILE A 242 -17.84 -8.35 -8.61
N ARG A 243 -18.23 -7.62 -7.57
CA ARG A 243 -19.46 -6.83 -7.57
C ARG A 243 -19.33 -5.66 -8.54
N LEU A 244 -20.34 -5.40 -9.36
CA LEU A 244 -20.34 -4.30 -10.33
C LEU A 244 -20.07 -2.96 -9.65
N GLY A 245 -20.77 -2.63 -8.58
CA GLY A 245 -20.56 -1.38 -7.84
C GLY A 245 -19.16 -1.22 -7.22
N SER A 246 -18.36 -2.31 -7.11
CA SER A 246 -16.97 -2.23 -6.66
C SER A 246 -15.97 -1.85 -7.76
N LEU A 247 -16.43 -1.78 -9.00
CA LEU A 247 -15.61 -1.35 -10.14
C LEU A 247 -15.41 0.17 -10.19
N GLY A 248 -16.25 0.92 -9.49
CA GLY A 248 -16.23 2.38 -9.41
C GLY A 248 -17.56 3.01 -9.82
N ALA A 249 -17.59 4.34 -9.89
CA ALA A 249 -18.75 5.07 -10.36
C ALA A 249 -19.04 4.74 -11.84
N GLY A 250 -20.30 4.63 -12.21
CA GLY A 250 -20.73 4.32 -13.58
C GLY A 250 -20.88 2.83 -13.89
N TYR A 251 -20.71 1.94 -12.87
CA TYR A 251 -20.79 0.48 -13.04
C TYR A 251 -21.81 -0.21 -12.13
N THR A 252 -22.65 0.55 -11.42
CA THR A 252 -23.81 -0.05 -10.73
C THR A 252 -24.87 -0.53 -11.73
N ASP A 253 -25.81 -1.37 -11.30
CA ASP A 253 -26.90 -1.82 -12.17
C ASP A 253 -27.72 -0.63 -12.70
N GLU A 254 -27.92 0.39 -11.87
CA GLU A 254 -28.60 1.65 -12.22
C GLU A 254 -27.79 2.44 -13.27
N ASP A 255 -26.49 2.61 -13.02
CA ASP A 255 -25.60 3.32 -13.95
C ASP A 255 -25.57 2.64 -15.32
N ILE A 256 -25.52 1.30 -15.35
CA ILE A 256 -25.53 0.52 -16.60
C ILE A 256 -26.83 0.73 -17.36
N ARG A 257 -27.99 0.76 -16.67
CA ARG A 257 -29.27 1.06 -17.30
C ARG A 257 -29.27 2.45 -17.92
N LEU A 258 -28.88 3.47 -17.15
CA LEU A 258 -28.79 4.84 -17.64
C LEU A 258 -27.88 4.98 -18.87
N ARG A 259 -26.72 4.30 -18.82
CA ARG A 259 -25.79 4.31 -19.96
C ARG A 259 -26.35 3.60 -21.20
N LEU A 260 -27.08 2.52 -21.04
CA LEU A 260 -27.74 1.81 -22.13
C LEU A 260 -28.89 2.70 -22.75
N GLU A 261 -29.62 3.42 -21.92
CA GLU A 261 -30.63 4.39 -22.36
C GLU A 261 -30.00 5.55 -23.14
N ALA A 262 -28.87 6.08 -22.67
CA ALA A 262 -28.13 7.13 -23.34
C ALA A 262 -27.57 6.67 -24.71
N VAL A 263 -27.06 5.42 -24.80
CA VAL A 263 -26.63 4.84 -26.09
C VAL A 263 -27.83 4.68 -27.04
N ARG A 264 -28.98 4.22 -26.52
CA ARG A 264 -30.20 4.02 -27.34
C ARG A 264 -30.79 5.34 -27.85
N SER A 265 -30.71 6.42 -27.08
CA SER A 265 -31.17 7.74 -27.45
C SER A 265 -30.21 8.54 -28.33
N GLY A 266 -29.06 7.98 -28.68
CA GLY A 266 -28.04 8.66 -29.49
C GLY A 266 -27.37 9.87 -28.83
N ILE A 267 -27.55 10.05 -27.52
CA ILE A 267 -27.02 11.19 -26.75
C ILE A 267 -25.53 11.01 -26.41
N CYS A 268 -25.04 9.79 -26.46
CA CYS A 268 -23.65 9.46 -26.09
C CYS A 268 -22.82 9.11 -27.33
N GLU A 269 -21.99 10.05 -27.80
CA GLU A 269 -20.90 9.71 -28.69
C GLU A 269 -19.92 8.75 -27.95
N SER A 270 -19.75 7.57 -28.50
CA SER A 270 -18.81 6.59 -27.96
C SER A 270 -17.39 7.18 -27.95
N LYS A 271 -16.91 7.63 -26.82
CA LYS A 271 -15.47 7.91 -26.64
C LYS A 271 -14.72 6.59 -26.72
N GLN A 272 -14.36 6.19 -27.93
CA GLN A 272 -13.38 5.12 -28.15
C GLN A 272 -12.06 5.52 -27.52
N ARG A 273 -11.84 5.12 -26.29
CA ARG A 273 -10.47 5.01 -25.73
C ARG A 273 -9.92 3.68 -26.25
N VAL A 274 -9.26 3.75 -27.39
CA VAL A 274 -8.48 2.62 -27.91
C VAL A 274 -7.28 2.40 -26.99
N PHE A 275 -7.44 1.57 -25.97
CA PHE A 275 -6.34 0.92 -25.32
C PHE A 275 -6.34 -0.52 -25.82
N GLU A 276 -5.52 -0.80 -26.81
CA GLU A 276 -5.24 -2.18 -27.23
C GLU A 276 -4.46 -2.91 -26.14
N TYR A 277 -5.16 -3.43 -25.13
CA TYR A 277 -4.59 -4.46 -24.30
C TYR A 277 -4.71 -5.80 -25.03
N LYS A 278 -3.59 -6.39 -25.41
CA LYS A 278 -3.57 -7.80 -25.83
C LYS A 278 -4.19 -8.64 -24.70
N ARG A 279 -5.33 -9.27 -24.97
CA ARG A 279 -6.10 -10.12 -24.06
C ARG A 279 -5.27 -11.35 -23.71
N THR A 280 -4.28 -11.23 -22.87
CA THR A 280 -3.57 -12.37 -22.29
C THR A 280 -4.11 -12.60 -20.89
N TYR A 281 -5.25 -13.26 -20.78
CA TYR A 281 -5.64 -13.88 -19.52
C TYR A 281 -4.59 -14.93 -19.19
N ARG A 282 -3.73 -14.66 -18.24
CA ARG A 282 -2.98 -15.74 -17.59
C ARG A 282 -4.01 -16.56 -16.82
N VAL A 283 -4.53 -17.60 -17.43
CA VAL A 283 -5.28 -18.64 -16.75
C VAL A 283 -4.39 -19.15 -15.62
N ARG A 284 -4.67 -18.74 -14.38
CA ARG A 284 -4.11 -19.45 -13.24
C ARG A 284 -4.74 -20.84 -13.31
N ARG A 285 -4.00 -21.80 -13.85
CA ARG A 285 -4.35 -23.19 -13.65
C ARG A 285 -4.61 -23.38 -12.17
N ASN A 286 -5.85 -23.70 -11.81
CA ASN A 286 -6.23 -24.08 -10.47
C ASN A 286 -5.40 -25.32 -10.11
N GLY A 287 -4.52 -25.15 -9.16
CA GLY A 287 -3.50 -26.09 -8.77
C GLY A 287 -2.13 -25.52 -9.11
N LYS A 288 -1.42 -25.01 -8.09
CA LYS A 288 0.04 -25.01 -8.17
C LYS A 288 0.38 -26.42 -8.62
N PRO A 289 1.15 -26.64 -9.72
CA PRO A 289 1.68 -27.97 -9.95
C PRO A 289 2.33 -28.36 -8.62
N LYS A 290 1.85 -29.44 -8.01
CA LYS A 290 2.48 -29.97 -6.79
C LYS A 290 3.93 -30.09 -7.19
N SER A 291 4.80 -29.25 -6.63
CA SER A 291 6.21 -29.29 -6.95
C SER A 291 6.63 -30.72 -6.65
N ARG A 292 6.92 -31.49 -7.71
CA ARG A 292 7.42 -32.84 -7.57
C ARG A 292 8.60 -32.76 -6.60
N LYS A 293 8.47 -33.39 -5.45
CA LYS A 293 9.57 -33.46 -4.50
C LYS A 293 10.69 -34.20 -5.20
N LEU A 294 11.75 -33.50 -5.52
CA LEU A 294 12.96 -34.08 -6.08
C LEU A 294 13.63 -34.90 -4.98
N HIS A 295 13.99 -36.13 -5.23
CA HIS A 295 14.64 -37.02 -4.28
C HIS A 295 15.94 -37.57 -4.89
N GLY A 296 16.91 -37.88 -4.03
CA GLY A 296 18.16 -38.53 -4.41
C GLY A 296 19.02 -37.72 -5.41
N PHE A 297 19.56 -38.39 -6.40
CA PHE A 297 20.47 -37.81 -7.39
C PHE A 297 19.86 -36.61 -8.17
N GLU A 298 18.58 -36.64 -8.48
CA GLU A 298 17.91 -35.57 -9.21
C GLU A 298 17.90 -34.24 -8.39
N ALA A 299 17.68 -34.34 -7.09
CA ALA A 299 17.73 -33.20 -6.19
C ALA A 299 19.16 -32.63 -6.06
N MET A 300 20.15 -33.53 -5.99
CA MET A 300 21.57 -33.20 -5.92
C MET A 300 22.06 -32.55 -7.21
N TYR A 301 21.69 -33.11 -8.37
CA TYR A 301 22.02 -32.54 -9.69
C TYR A 301 21.45 -31.12 -9.87
N ILE A 302 20.18 -30.90 -9.57
CA ILE A 302 19.56 -29.58 -9.65
C ILE A 302 20.24 -28.58 -8.69
N ARG A 303 20.66 -29.03 -7.51
CA ARG A 303 21.42 -28.20 -6.56
C ARG A 303 22.76 -27.76 -7.12
N TYR A 304 23.54 -28.68 -7.74
CA TYR A 304 24.81 -28.32 -8.36
C TYR A 304 24.63 -27.37 -9.55
N MET A 305 23.58 -27.52 -10.34
CA MET A 305 23.24 -26.60 -11.43
C MET A 305 23.02 -25.16 -10.92
N TYR A 306 22.46 -24.99 -9.72
CA TYR A 306 22.30 -23.67 -9.10
C TYR A 306 23.63 -23.14 -8.53
N ILE A 307 24.45 -23.99 -7.91
CA ILE A 307 25.75 -23.60 -7.35
C ILE A 307 26.71 -23.16 -8.46
N LEU A 308 26.70 -23.86 -9.59
CA LEU A 308 27.54 -23.55 -10.75
C LEU A 308 27.00 -22.40 -11.61
N GLY A 309 25.89 -21.76 -11.21
CA GLY A 309 25.29 -20.66 -11.96
C GLY A 309 24.66 -21.03 -13.31
N LEU A 310 24.66 -22.33 -13.67
CA LEU A 310 24.11 -22.86 -14.91
C LEU A 310 22.58 -22.82 -14.94
N ARG A 311 21.94 -22.66 -13.79
CA ARG A 311 20.50 -22.48 -13.63
C ARG A 311 20.23 -21.29 -12.70
N LYS A 312 19.53 -20.26 -13.18
CA LYS A 312 19.13 -19.13 -12.32
C LYS A 312 18.10 -19.61 -11.33
N ALA A 313 18.39 -19.46 -10.04
CA ALA A 313 17.44 -19.74 -8.98
C ALA A 313 16.13 -18.95 -9.20
N PRO A 314 14.95 -19.57 -9.03
CA PRO A 314 13.71 -18.83 -9.11
C PRO A 314 13.77 -17.72 -8.06
N ARG A 315 13.49 -16.47 -8.46
CA ARG A 315 13.51 -15.28 -7.59
C ARG A 315 12.45 -15.42 -6.48
N ARG A 316 12.68 -16.27 -5.49
CA ARG A 316 11.93 -16.30 -4.24
C ARG A 316 12.77 -15.65 -3.16
N ARG A 317 12.35 -14.47 -2.72
CA ARG A 317 12.87 -13.77 -1.55
C ARG A 317 12.47 -14.48 -0.24
N LYS A 318 12.78 -15.77 -0.10
CA LYS A 318 12.72 -16.45 1.20
C LYS A 318 14.12 -16.90 1.53
N PRO A 319 14.60 -16.65 2.76
CA PRO A 319 15.88 -17.19 3.20
C PRO A 319 15.84 -18.72 3.04
N LEU A 320 16.96 -19.29 2.61
CA LEU A 320 17.13 -20.75 2.52
C LEU A 320 16.72 -21.39 3.85
N PRO A 321 15.95 -22.50 3.84
CA PRO A 321 15.58 -23.20 5.05
C PRO A 321 16.83 -23.55 5.88
N PHE A 322 16.72 -23.44 7.20
CA PHE A 322 17.81 -23.66 8.16
C PHE A 322 18.58 -24.97 7.91
N ASN A 323 17.92 -26.01 7.40
CA ASN A 323 18.51 -27.29 7.07
C ASN A 323 19.59 -27.23 5.97
N ILE A 324 19.49 -26.30 5.03
CA ILE A 324 20.49 -26.17 3.94
C ILE A 324 21.78 -25.51 4.48
N ARG A 325 21.66 -24.60 5.46
CA ARG A 325 22.85 -24.03 6.16
C ARG A 325 23.60 -25.08 6.96
N LYS A 326 22.91 -26.05 7.57
CA LYS A 326 23.53 -27.14 8.31
C LYS A 326 24.28 -28.10 7.40
N GLU A 327 23.76 -28.40 6.22
CA GLU A 327 24.41 -29.32 5.28
C GLU A 327 25.58 -28.70 4.54
N THR A 328 25.53 -27.39 4.20
CA THR A 328 26.70 -26.68 3.66
C THR A 328 27.84 -26.62 4.69
N ALA A 329 27.55 -26.29 5.94
CA ALA A 329 28.54 -26.31 7.02
C ALA A 329 29.08 -27.70 7.33
N ARG A 330 28.36 -28.75 6.94
CA ARG A 330 28.83 -30.16 7.10
C ARG A 330 29.76 -30.58 5.97
N LEU A 331 29.51 -30.10 4.74
CA LEU A 331 30.36 -30.36 3.57
C LEU A 331 31.69 -29.58 3.62
N ASP A 332 31.66 -28.36 4.18
CA ASP A 332 32.87 -27.56 4.37
C ASP A 332 33.81 -28.12 5.45
N ARG A 333 33.36 -29.09 6.27
CA ARG A 333 34.22 -29.85 7.22
C ARG A 333 34.90 -31.07 6.60
N TYR A 334 34.53 -31.43 5.37
CA TYR A 334 35.12 -32.55 4.63
C TYR A 334 36.00 -32.09 3.44
N ARG A 335 36.24 -30.78 3.36
CA ARG A 335 37.30 -30.16 2.57
C ARG A 335 38.50 -29.84 3.47
#